data_986802a427137908d9a04250eec86536
#
_entry.id   986802a427137908d9a04250eec86536
#
_cell.length_a   1.000
_cell.length_b   1.000
_cell.length_c   1.000
_cell.angle_alpha   90.00
_cell.angle_beta   90.00
_cell.angle_gamma   90.00
#
_symmetry.space_group_name_H-M   'P 1'
#
loop_
_entity.id
_entity.type
_entity.pdbx_description
1 polymer ?
#
loop_
_entity_poly.entity_id
_entity_poly.type
_entity_poly.pdbx_seq_one_letter_code
_entity_poly.pdbx_strand_id
1 'polypeptide(L)'
;MSDPNQTFTAIAAIQSLGLGAILGATGQGIRVIVGLKKAADAAQAAGSTLKQVFNGARLLVSLLIGAIAGVLAALPFISQAEAITYQTLVALLGAGYGGADFIEGFMRKAVPNSVDSSLPPQAPQH
;
A
#
# COMPACT_ATOMS: atom_id res chain seq x y z
N MET A 1 19.50 31.50 -1.47
CA MET A 1 18.45 31.74 -2.47
C MET A 1 17.92 30.40 -2.93
N SER A 2 16.71 30.06 -2.54
CA SER A 2 16.05 28.86 -3.08
C SER A 2 15.61 29.14 -4.51
N ASP A 3 16.04 28.29 -5.42
CA ASP A 3 15.62 28.32 -6.82
C ASP A 3 14.09 28.19 -6.88
N PRO A 4 13.35 29.10 -7.53
CA PRO A 4 11.90 29.00 -7.67
C PRO A 4 11.44 27.71 -8.34
N ASN A 5 12.28 27.09 -9.16
CA ASN A 5 12.03 25.77 -9.74
C ASN A 5 12.06 24.64 -8.69
N GLN A 6 12.91 24.75 -7.66
CA GLN A 6 12.95 23.77 -6.57
C GLN A 6 11.70 23.82 -5.68
N THR A 7 11.18 25.02 -5.42
CA THR A 7 9.95 25.18 -4.64
C THR A 7 8.73 24.58 -5.35
N PHE A 8 8.64 24.79 -6.67
CA PHE A 8 7.58 24.19 -7.48
C PHE A 8 7.67 22.66 -7.51
N THR A 9 8.86 22.12 -7.62
CA THR A 9 9.11 20.66 -7.59
C THR A 9 8.73 20.05 -6.25
N ALA A 10 9.03 20.73 -5.12
CA ALA A 10 8.65 20.27 -3.78
C ALA A 10 7.12 20.20 -3.60
N ILE A 11 6.39 21.20 -4.07
CA ILE A 11 4.91 21.22 -4.01
C ILE A 11 4.35 20.08 -4.87
N ALA A 12 4.84 19.89 -6.08
CA ALA A 12 4.41 18.79 -6.95
C ALA A 12 4.68 17.42 -6.32
N ALA A 13 5.84 17.26 -5.66
CA ALA A 13 6.18 16.04 -4.93
C ALA A 13 5.19 15.78 -3.78
N ILE A 14 4.90 16.79 -2.95
CA ILE A 14 3.95 16.66 -1.84
C ILE A 14 2.55 16.29 -2.35
N GLN A 15 2.10 16.90 -3.45
CA GLN A 15 0.81 16.59 -4.06
C GLN A 15 0.76 15.13 -4.57
N SER A 16 1.80 14.68 -5.23
CA SER A 16 1.87 13.30 -5.75
C SER A 16 1.91 12.26 -4.62
N LEU A 17 2.70 12.51 -3.58
CA LEU A 17 2.78 11.65 -2.40
C LEU A 17 1.46 11.64 -1.62
N GLY A 18 0.84 12.80 -1.45
CA GLY A 18 -0.47 12.93 -0.81
C GLY A 18 -1.56 12.16 -1.56
N LEU A 19 -1.59 12.30 -2.88
CA LEU A 19 -2.51 11.53 -3.74
C LEU A 19 -2.24 10.02 -3.61
N GLY A 20 -0.98 9.61 -3.64
CA GLY A 20 -0.58 8.22 -3.44
C GLY A 20 -1.06 7.66 -2.10
N ALA A 21 -0.89 8.42 -1.01
CA ALA A 21 -1.36 8.04 0.32
C ALA A 21 -2.88 7.85 0.37
N ILE A 22 -3.65 8.79 -0.19
CA ILE A 22 -5.13 8.73 -0.20
C ILE A 22 -5.62 7.55 -1.04
N LEU A 23 -5.09 7.39 -2.25
CA LEU A 23 -5.47 6.28 -3.13
C LEU A 23 -5.02 4.93 -2.59
N GLY A 24 -3.84 4.87 -1.98
CA GLY A 24 -3.34 3.67 -1.32
C GLY A 24 -4.21 3.26 -0.13
N ALA A 25 -4.59 4.20 0.74
CA ALA A 25 -5.52 3.95 1.83
C ALA A 25 -6.89 3.49 1.31
N THR A 26 -7.39 4.10 0.22
CA THR A 26 -8.64 3.72 -0.42
C THR A 26 -8.58 2.28 -0.96
N GLY A 27 -7.49 1.90 -1.65
CA GLY A 27 -7.28 0.54 -2.13
C GLY A 27 -7.31 -0.49 -1.00
N GLN A 28 -6.63 -0.20 0.10
CA GLN A 28 -6.65 -1.04 1.29
C GLN A 28 -8.04 -1.08 1.95
N GLY A 29 -8.76 0.04 1.97
CA GLY A 29 -10.15 0.11 2.43
C GLY A 29 -11.06 -0.84 1.67
N ILE A 30 -10.93 -0.90 0.35
CA ILE A 30 -11.67 -1.84 -0.51
C ILE A 30 -11.36 -3.29 -0.11
N ARG A 31 -10.09 -3.63 0.09
CA ARG A 31 -9.66 -4.96 0.55
C ARG A 31 -10.30 -5.32 1.90
N VAL A 32 -10.31 -4.37 2.84
CA VAL A 32 -10.91 -4.55 4.17
C VAL A 32 -12.42 -4.78 4.06
N ILE A 33 -13.12 -4.01 3.23
CA ILE A 33 -14.57 -4.17 3.02
C ILE A 33 -14.89 -5.55 2.45
N VAL A 34 -14.13 -6.01 1.46
CA VAL A 34 -14.30 -7.36 0.89
C VAL A 34 -14.03 -8.44 1.94
N GLY A 35 -12.99 -8.28 2.74
CA GLY A 35 -12.67 -9.19 3.83
C GLY A 35 -13.75 -9.20 4.92
N LEU A 36 -14.26 -8.02 5.27
CA LEU A 36 -15.33 -7.88 6.25
C LEU A 36 -16.64 -8.53 5.80
N LYS A 37 -16.98 -8.38 4.51
CA LYS A 37 -18.15 -9.06 3.93
C LYS A 37 -18.02 -10.57 4.03
N LYS A 38 -16.87 -11.14 3.67
CA LYS A 38 -16.61 -12.58 3.81
C LYS A 38 -16.71 -13.04 5.27
N ALA A 39 -16.16 -12.25 6.20
CA ALA A 39 -16.22 -12.55 7.62
C ALA A 39 -17.67 -12.45 8.16
N ALA A 40 -18.47 -11.50 7.67
CA ALA A 40 -19.88 -11.36 8.03
C ALA A 40 -20.70 -12.57 7.56
N ASP A 41 -20.50 -13.01 6.32
CA ASP A 41 -21.19 -14.18 5.77
C ASP A 41 -20.84 -15.46 6.56
N ALA A 42 -19.56 -15.62 6.92
CA ALA A 42 -19.10 -16.74 7.76
C ALA A 42 -19.64 -16.68 9.19
N ALA A 43 -19.69 -15.49 9.80
CA ALA A 43 -20.24 -15.29 11.15
C ALA A 43 -21.75 -15.59 11.18
N GLN A 44 -22.49 -15.19 10.16
CA GLN A 44 -23.92 -15.48 10.02
C GLN A 44 -24.18 -16.99 9.93
N ALA A 45 -23.36 -17.71 9.18
CA ALA A 45 -23.43 -19.17 9.07
C ALA A 45 -23.10 -19.87 10.41
N ALA A 46 -22.25 -19.27 11.25
CA ALA A 46 -21.83 -19.81 12.55
C ALA A 46 -22.67 -19.29 13.74
N GLY A 47 -23.67 -18.42 13.53
CA GLY A 47 -24.50 -17.82 14.59
C GLY A 47 -23.77 -16.76 15.43
N SER A 48 -22.65 -16.22 14.97
CA SER A 48 -21.87 -15.19 15.64
C SER A 48 -22.22 -13.79 15.13
N THR A 49 -21.94 -12.75 15.95
CA THR A 49 -22.17 -11.35 15.57
C THR A 49 -20.92 -10.70 14.98
N LEU A 50 -21.12 -9.81 14.01
CA LEU A 50 -20.06 -9.04 13.34
C LEU A 50 -19.19 -8.23 14.31
N LYS A 51 -19.76 -7.78 15.45
CA LYS A 51 -19.04 -7.05 16.50
C LYS A 51 -17.85 -7.80 17.08
N GLN A 52 -17.88 -9.12 17.10
CA GLN A 52 -16.79 -9.96 17.64
C GLN A 52 -15.61 -10.09 16.68
N VAL A 53 -15.82 -9.83 15.39
CA VAL A 53 -14.80 -9.96 14.34
C VAL A 53 -14.15 -8.61 14.00
N PHE A 54 -14.85 -7.50 14.30
CA PHE A 54 -14.39 -6.16 13.95
C PHE A 54 -13.43 -5.60 15.00
N ASN A 55 -12.19 -5.32 14.58
CA ASN A 55 -11.19 -4.65 15.40
C ASN A 55 -10.76 -3.33 14.71
N GLY A 56 -11.17 -2.20 15.28
CA GLY A 56 -10.89 -0.87 14.74
C GLY A 56 -9.40 -0.54 14.67
N ALA A 57 -8.61 -1.00 15.64
CA ALA A 57 -7.15 -0.81 15.62
C ALA A 57 -6.51 -1.52 14.40
N ARG A 58 -6.97 -2.73 14.12
CA ARG A 58 -6.52 -3.51 12.96
C ARG A 58 -6.89 -2.83 11.63
N LEU A 59 -8.08 -2.23 11.58
CA LEU A 59 -8.51 -1.43 10.43
C LEU A 59 -7.57 -0.24 10.21
N LEU A 60 -7.28 0.52 11.27
CA LEU A 60 -6.40 1.68 11.19
C LEU A 60 -4.99 1.31 10.70
N VAL A 61 -4.41 0.24 11.25
CA VAL A 61 -3.11 -0.28 10.81
C VAL A 61 -3.15 -0.70 9.34
N SER A 62 -4.20 -1.37 8.90
CA SER A 62 -4.40 -1.73 7.49
C SER A 62 -4.43 -0.52 6.57
N LEU A 63 -5.18 0.53 6.93
CA LEU A 63 -5.27 1.76 6.14
C LEU A 63 -3.91 2.47 6.07
N LEU A 64 -3.16 2.47 7.17
CA LEU A 64 -1.82 3.04 7.22
C LEU A 64 -0.85 2.29 6.29
N ILE A 65 -0.89 0.96 6.30
CA ILE A 65 -0.11 0.12 5.37
C ILE A 65 -0.46 0.45 3.92
N GLY A 66 -1.75 0.59 3.60
CA GLY A 66 -2.20 0.99 2.27
C GLY A 66 -1.71 2.38 1.86
N ALA A 67 -1.76 3.34 2.78
CA ALA A 67 -1.24 4.69 2.55
C ALA A 67 0.26 4.69 2.25
N ILE A 68 1.05 3.95 3.03
CA ILE A 68 2.50 3.79 2.81
C ILE A 68 2.77 3.14 1.45
N ALA A 69 2.05 2.07 1.10
CA ALA A 69 2.19 1.41 -0.19
C ALA A 69 1.88 2.36 -1.36
N GLY A 70 0.84 3.19 -1.23
CA GLY A 70 0.47 4.20 -2.22
C GLY A 70 1.51 5.31 -2.36
N VAL A 71 2.11 5.76 -1.26
CA VAL A 71 3.23 6.71 -1.28
C VAL A 71 4.44 6.13 -2.02
N LEU A 72 4.83 4.90 -1.71
CA LEU A 72 5.94 4.22 -2.40
C LEU A 72 5.66 4.05 -3.90
N ALA A 73 4.43 3.72 -4.26
CA ALA A 73 4.01 3.59 -5.65
C ALA A 73 4.00 4.94 -6.40
N ALA A 74 3.82 6.06 -5.69
CA ALA A 74 3.83 7.40 -6.26
C ALA A 74 5.23 7.93 -6.56
N LEU A 75 6.28 7.39 -5.92
CA LEU A 75 7.67 7.87 -6.08
C LEU A 75 8.15 7.99 -7.55
N PRO A 76 7.89 7.02 -8.44
CA PRO A 76 8.32 7.13 -9.84
C PRO A 76 7.66 8.28 -10.60
N PHE A 77 6.49 8.75 -10.14
CA PHE A 77 5.71 9.79 -10.82
C PHE A 77 6.08 11.21 -10.41
N ILE A 78 6.88 11.39 -9.35
CA ILE A 78 7.31 12.71 -8.86
C ILE A 78 8.16 13.46 -9.90
N SER A 79 9.00 12.72 -10.62
CA SER A 79 9.90 13.28 -11.63
C SER A 79 9.25 13.49 -13.00
N GLN A 80 8.05 12.97 -13.18
CA GLN A 80 7.31 13.10 -14.43
C GLN A 80 6.34 14.28 -14.29
N ALA A 81 6.63 15.36 -15.01
CA ALA A 81 5.76 16.52 -15.08
C ALA A 81 4.48 16.26 -15.92
N GLU A 82 4.17 15.01 -16.19
CA GLU A 82 3.02 14.60 -16.97
C GLU A 82 1.75 14.58 -16.14
N ALA A 83 0.64 14.86 -16.81
CA ALA A 83 -0.67 14.81 -16.20
C ALA A 83 -0.96 13.41 -15.62
N ILE A 84 -1.54 13.37 -14.43
CA ILE A 84 -1.97 12.14 -13.78
C ILE A 84 -2.97 11.42 -14.68
N THR A 85 -2.58 10.26 -15.17
CA THR A 85 -3.42 9.44 -16.04
C THR A 85 -4.32 8.50 -15.24
N TYR A 86 -5.39 8.02 -15.86
CA TYR A 86 -6.22 6.97 -15.27
C TYR A 86 -5.41 5.72 -14.85
N GLN A 87 -4.43 5.34 -15.66
CA GLN A 87 -3.53 4.22 -15.36
C GLN A 87 -2.74 4.45 -14.08
N THR A 88 -2.24 5.68 -13.86
CA THR A 88 -1.56 6.06 -12.62
C THR A 88 -2.49 5.91 -11.41
N LEU A 89 -3.73 6.38 -11.51
CA LEU A 89 -4.70 6.24 -10.41
C LEU A 89 -4.98 4.77 -10.08
N VAL A 90 -5.20 3.93 -11.10
CA VAL A 90 -5.44 2.49 -10.92
C VAL A 90 -4.20 1.80 -10.31
N ALA A 91 -3.00 2.19 -10.74
CA ALA A 91 -1.75 1.65 -10.19
C ALA A 91 -1.59 1.98 -8.69
N LEU A 92 -1.90 3.22 -8.28
CA LEU A 92 -1.84 3.65 -6.88
C LEU A 92 -2.88 2.94 -6.00
N LEU A 93 -4.10 2.79 -6.53
CA LEU A 93 -5.15 2.00 -5.86
C LEU A 93 -4.74 0.53 -5.72
N GLY A 94 -4.19 -0.06 -6.78
CA GLY A 94 -3.71 -1.44 -6.81
C GLY A 94 -2.57 -1.67 -5.82
N ALA A 95 -1.62 -0.74 -5.73
CA ALA A 95 -0.54 -0.79 -4.76
C ALA A 95 -1.08 -0.78 -3.32
N GLY A 96 -2.05 0.09 -3.04
CA GLY A 96 -2.72 0.12 -1.74
C GLY A 96 -3.48 -1.16 -1.43
N TYR A 97 -4.20 -1.71 -2.40
CA TYR A 97 -4.90 -2.99 -2.25
C TYR A 97 -3.92 -4.14 -1.93
N GLY A 98 -2.77 -4.17 -2.59
CA GLY A 98 -1.67 -5.11 -2.31
C GLY A 98 -1.02 -4.88 -0.94
N GLY A 99 -1.01 -3.63 -0.46
CA GLY A 99 -0.54 -3.25 0.88
C GLY A 99 0.84 -3.81 1.23
N ALA A 100 0.89 -4.68 2.22
CA ALA A 100 2.13 -5.28 2.73
C ALA A 100 2.92 -6.05 1.65
N ASP A 101 2.22 -6.79 0.79
CA ASP A 101 2.86 -7.56 -0.29
C ASP A 101 3.56 -6.64 -1.30
N PHE A 102 2.93 -5.48 -1.59
CA PHE A 102 3.52 -4.45 -2.44
C PHE A 102 4.76 -3.84 -1.81
N ILE A 103 4.70 -3.48 -0.52
CA ILE A 103 5.83 -2.91 0.24
C ILE A 103 7.01 -3.90 0.23
N GLU A 104 6.74 -5.17 0.51
CA GLU A 104 7.77 -6.21 0.50
C GLU A 104 8.43 -6.36 -0.88
N GLY A 105 7.64 -6.42 -1.95
CA GLY A 105 8.13 -6.48 -3.32
C GLY A 105 8.95 -5.25 -3.71
N PHE A 106 8.53 -4.06 -3.27
CA PHE A 106 9.26 -2.81 -3.50
C PHE A 106 10.62 -2.81 -2.78
N MET A 107 10.65 -3.23 -1.52
CA MET A 107 11.87 -3.31 -0.72
C MET A 107 12.88 -4.31 -1.31
N ARG A 108 12.42 -5.44 -1.82
CA ARG A 108 13.29 -6.40 -2.53
C ARG A 108 13.97 -5.81 -3.76
N LYS A 109 13.26 -4.96 -4.51
CA LYS A 109 13.83 -4.27 -5.66
C LYS A 109 14.80 -3.15 -5.27
N ALA A 110 14.48 -2.41 -4.19
CA ALA A 110 15.30 -1.30 -3.71
C ALA A 110 16.59 -1.75 -3.03
N VAL A 111 16.60 -2.94 -2.38
CA VAL A 111 17.74 -3.48 -1.62
C VAL A 111 17.99 -4.94 -2.01
N PRO A 112 18.50 -5.23 -3.25
CA PRO A 112 18.59 -6.59 -3.77
C PRO A 112 19.55 -7.52 -3.02
N ASN A 113 20.48 -7.00 -2.21
CA ASN A 113 21.57 -7.79 -1.61
C ASN A 113 21.43 -8.07 -0.10
N SER A 114 20.37 -7.61 0.57
CA SER A 114 20.28 -7.74 2.02
C SER A 114 19.46 -8.94 2.50
N VAL A 115 18.76 -9.63 1.62
CA VAL A 115 17.81 -10.70 2.01
C VAL A 115 18.34 -12.11 1.74
N ASP A 116 19.29 -12.26 0.82
CA ASP A 116 19.76 -13.59 0.39
C ASP A 116 20.86 -14.21 1.29
N SER A 117 21.48 -13.42 2.18
CA SER A 117 22.60 -13.91 2.99
C SER A 117 22.22 -14.39 4.40
N SER A 118 20.95 -14.30 4.80
CA SER A 118 20.51 -14.63 6.16
C SER A 118 19.69 -15.93 6.27
N LEU A 119 19.39 -16.60 5.17
CA LEU A 119 18.74 -17.91 5.21
C LEU A 119 19.81 -19.00 5.28
N PRO A 120 19.83 -19.82 6.35
CA PRO A 120 20.67 -21.02 6.35
C PRO A 120 20.26 -21.92 5.19
N PRO A 121 21.22 -22.61 4.55
CA PRO A 121 20.90 -23.55 3.49
C PRO A 121 19.90 -24.58 4.04
N GLN A 122 18.72 -24.62 3.43
CA GLN A 122 17.75 -25.64 3.80
C GLN A 122 18.32 -27.00 3.45
N ALA A 123 18.45 -27.84 4.47
CA ALA A 123 18.83 -29.24 4.26
C ALA A 123 17.84 -29.91 3.29
N PRO A 124 18.31 -30.74 2.33
CA PRO A 124 17.42 -31.42 1.42
C PRO A 124 16.45 -32.29 2.24
N GLN A 125 15.18 -31.99 2.10
CA GLN A 125 14.12 -32.81 2.67
C GLN A 125 13.99 -34.07 1.79
N HIS A 126 14.35 -35.18 2.35
CA HIS A 126 14.07 -36.51 1.78
C HIS A 126 12.66 -36.96 2.09
#